data_b5e4ed44196e33066ef58938a704bc83
#
_entry.id   b5e4ed44196e33066ef58938a704bc83
#
_cell.length_a   1.000
_cell.length_b   1.000
_cell.length_c   1.000
_cell.angle_alpha   90.00
_cell.angle_beta   90.00
_cell.angle_gamma   90.00
#
_symmetry.space_group_name_H-M   'P 1'
#
loop_
_entity.id
_entity.type
_entity.pdbx_description
1 polymer ?
#
loop_
_entity_poly.entity_id
_entity_poly.type
_entity_poly.pdbx_seq_one_letter_code
_entity_poly.pdbx_strand_id
1 'polypeptide(L)'
;MLISRTEGSYFFLAVLLSTARLQYDVPIERDHCGGCKACLDACPTDAFPKPFVLDASRCISYLTIEHREAIKDELKPGIGDWVFGCDICQEVCPWNHRGALSNEREFEAVDQHNRLNLRSLFTMDDEQFRSAFRKTPLWRTKRDGMLRNAAIALGNQRNREHLPLLQSALEQSQSEMVRDACIWAIEQIESE
;
A
#
# COMPACT_ATOMS: atom_id res chain seq x y z
N MET A 1 -12.43 -6.67 3.69
CA MET A 1 -11.57 -7.86 3.83
C MET A 1 -12.41 -9.11 3.68
N LEU A 2 -11.86 -10.17 3.09
CA LEU A 2 -12.37 -11.53 3.22
C LEU A 2 -11.69 -12.17 4.43
N ILE A 3 -12.46 -12.86 5.27
CA ILE A 3 -11.95 -13.41 6.53
C ILE A 3 -12.35 -14.88 6.61
N SER A 4 -11.34 -15.75 6.74
CA SER A 4 -11.51 -17.14 7.12
C SER A 4 -11.59 -17.25 8.65
N ARG A 5 -12.45 -18.14 9.15
CA ARG A 5 -12.57 -18.37 10.60
C ARG A 5 -11.36 -19.08 11.21
N THR A 6 -10.58 -19.75 10.40
CA THR A 6 -9.38 -20.50 10.83
C THR A 6 -8.10 -19.78 10.50
N GLU A 7 -8.02 -19.12 9.31
CA GLU A 7 -6.77 -18.54 8.77
C GLU A 7 -6.70 -17.02 8.89
N GLY A 8 -7.78 -16.36 9.35
CA GLY A 8 -7.84 -14.90 9.36
C GLY A 8 -8.02 -14.31 7.96
N SER A 9 -7.31 -13.24 7.63
CA SER A 9 -7.40 -12.55 6.34
C SER A 9 -6.09 -12.53 5.54
N TYR A 10 -4.99 -13.04 6.09
CA TYR A 10 -3.70 -13.11 5.41
C TYR A 10 -3.59 -14.34 4.51
N PHE A 11 -4.36 -14.34 3.41
CA PHE A 11 -4.30 -15.37 2.38
C PHE A 11 -4.54 -14.78 1.00
N PHE A 12 -4.02 -15.43 -0.03
CA PHE A 12 -4.25 -15.04 -1.41
C PHE A 12 -5.52 -15.69 -1.95
N LEU A 13 -6.25 -14.92 -2.76
CA LEU A 13 -7.40 -15.43 -3.51
C LEU A 13 -6.94 -15.91 -4.88
N ALA A 14 -7.39 -17.10 -5.26
CA ALA A 14 -7.19 -17.64 -6.59
C ALA A 14 -8.52 -18.16 -7.15
N VAL A 15 -8.68 -18.08 -8.47
CA VAL A 15 -9.86 -18.60 -9.19
C VAL A 15 -9.39 -19.63 -10.21
N LEU A 16 -9.98 -20.81 -10.15
CA LEU A 16 -9.77 -21.86 -11.13
C LEU A 16 -11.01 -21.97 -12.03
N LEU A 17 -10.85 -21.72 -13.32
CA LEU A 17 -11.91 -21.91 -14.31
C LEU A 17 -11.89 -23.36 -14.78
N SER A 18 -13.05 -24.03 -14.74
CA SER A 18 -13.18 -25.42 -15.13
C SER A 18 -14.48 -25.64 -15.89
N THR A 19 -14.48 -26.57 -16.85
CA THR A 19 -15.68 -27.08 -17.51
C THR A 19 -16.34 -28.25 -16.78
N ALA A 20 -15.71 -28.74 -15.69
CA ALA A 20 -16.26 -29.79 -14.85
C ALA A 20 -17.49 -29.29 -14.10
N ARG A 21 -18.51 -30.14 -13.99
CA ARG A 21 -19.66 -29.88 -13.13
C ARG A 21 -19.30 -30.25 -11.70
N LEU A 22 -19.16 -29.23 -10.84
CA LEU A 22 -18.85 -29.39 -9.43
C LEU A 22 -20.12 -29.17 -8.61
N GLN A 23 -20.20 -29.84 -7.47
CA GLN A 23 -21.23 -29.55 -6.46
C GLN A 23 -20.83 -28.23 -5.76
N TYR A 24 -21.79 -27.33 -5.60
CA TYR A 24 -21.56 -26.07 -4.91
C TYR A 24 -21.51 -26.29 -3.40
N ASP A 25 -20.59 -25.57 -2.74
CA ASP A 25 -20.55 -25.49 -1.29
C ASP A 25 -21.74 -24.67 -0.75
N VAL A 26 -22.12 -24.95 0.49
CA VAL A 26 -23.15 -24.14 1.16
C VAL A 26 -22.53 -22.85 1.65
N PRO A 27 -23.06 -21.66 1.27
CA PRO A 27 -22.54 -20.39 1.73
C PRO A 27 -22.59 -20.24 3.25
N ILE A 28 -21.58 -19.58 3.83
CA ILE A 28 -21.59 -19.21 5.23
C ILE A 28 -22.43 -17.93 5.36
N GLU A 29 -23.62 -18.04 5.95
CA GLU A 29 -24.57 -16.92 6.07
C GLU A 29 -24.28 -16.01 7.27
N ARG A 30 -23.53 -16.48 8.27
CA ARG A 30 -23.29 -15.74 9.51
C ARG A 30 -22.15 -14.76 9.36
N ASP A 31 -22.43 -13.50 9.65
CA ASP A 31 -21.40 -12.49 9.92
C ASP A 31 -20.75 -12.75 11.30
N HIS A 32 -19.42 -12.80 11.30
CA HIS A 32 -18.64 -13.03 12.51
C HIS A 32 -17.95 -11.74 13.04
N CYS A 33 -18.16 -10.59 12.39
CA CYS A 33 -17.67 -9.29 12.87
C CYS A 33 -18.54 -8.73 14.01
N GLY A 34 -19.86 -8.99 13.98
CA GLY A 34 -20.79 -8.51 14.99
C GLY A 34 -20.70 -6.97 15.17
N GLY A 35 -20.47 -6.53 16.40
CA GLY A 35 -20.31 -5.11 16.73
C GLY A 35 -18.87 -4.58 16.61
N CYS A 36 -17.91 -5.36 16.13
CA CYS A 36 -16.52 -4.94 16.00
C CYS A 36 -16.34 -3.87 14.92
N LYS A 37 -15.60 -2.79 15.25
CA LYS A 37 -15.27 -1.69 14.33
C LYS A 37 -13.77 -1.43 14.20
N ALA A 38 -12.91 -2.31 14.71
CA ALA A 38 -11.47 -2.07 14.80
C ALA A 38 -10.84 -1.64 13.46
N CYS A 39 -11.19 -2.29 12.34
CA CYS A 39 -10.67 -1.92 11.02
C CYS A 39 -11.22 -0.60 10.47
N LEU A 40 -12.43 -0.19 10.88
CA LEU A 40 -12.99 1.10 10.51
C LEU A 40 -12.29 2.23 11.26
N ASP A 41 -12.15 2.05 12.58
CA ASP A 41 -11.59 3.07 13.48
C ASP A 41 -10.08 3.27 13.26
N ALA A 42 -9.38 2.23 12.79
CA ALA A 42 -7.94 2.27 12.56
C ALA A 42 -7.53 2.81 11.17
N CYS A 43 -8.46 2.96 10.23
CA CYS A 43 -8.13 3.38 8.87
C CYS A 43 -7.75 4.86 8.80
N PRO A 44 -6.48 5.24 8.49
CA PRO A 44 -6.05 6.63 8.57
C PRO A 44 -6.64 7.55 7.49
N THR A 45 -7.23 6.96 6.46
CA THR A 45 -7.83 7.67 5.32
C THR A 45 -9.35 7.53 5.27
N ASP A 46 -9.97 6.97 6.32
CA ASP A 46 -11.41 6.74 6.40
C ASP A 46 -11.98 6.02 5.16
N ALA A 47 -11.24 4.99 4.68
CA ALA A 47 -11.64 4.23 3.50
C ALA A 47 -12.88 3.34 3.73
N PHE A 48 -13.38 3.23 4.96
CA PHE A 48 -14.58 2.46 5.30
C PHE A 48 -15.73 3.38 5.73
N PRO A 49 -16.57 3.88 4.81
CA PRO A 49 -17.67 4.79 5.14
C PRO A 49 -18.74 4.12 6.04
N LYS A 50 -18.83 2.81 6.01
CA LYS A 50 -19.68 1.99 6.90
C LYS A 50 -19.21 0.53 6.86
N PRO A 51 -19.69 -0.32 7.82
CA PRO A 51 -19.37 -1.75 7.81
C PRO A 51 -19.64 -2.40 6.44
N PHE A 52 -18.72 -3.27 6.02
CA PHE A 52 -18.75 -4.04 4.75
C PHE A 52 -18.64 -3.20 3.46
N VAL A 53 -18.44 -1.90 3.55
CA VAL A 53 -18.26 -1.01 2.39
C VAL A 53 -16.86 -0.41 2.41
N LEU A 54 -16.13 -0.57 1.32
CA LEU A 54 -14.82 0.03 1.09
C LEU A 54 -14.92 1.05 -0.05
N ASP A 55 -14.51 2.27 0.22
CA ASP A 55 -14.17 3.24 -0.81
C ASP A 55 -12.71 3.04 -1.22
N ALA A 56 -12.50 2.34 -2.33
CA ALA A 56 -11.16 2.04 -2.82
C ALA A 56 -10.37 3.31 -3.15
N SER A 57 -11.03 4.40 -3.55
CA SER A 57 -10.36 5.67 -3.88
C SER A 57 -9.69 6.35 -2.68
N ARG A 58 -10.01 5.91 -1.47
CA ARG A 58 -9.40 6.35 -0.21
C ARG A 58 -8.46 5.31 0.40
N CYS A 59 -8.48 4.07 -0.09
CA CYS A 59 -7.68 2.98 0.45
C CYS A 59 -6.19 3.15 0.13
N ILE A 60 -5.33 3.20 1.15
CA ILE A 60 -3.88 3.36 1.00
C ILE A 60 -3.30 2.27 0.08
N SER A 61 -3.76 1.03 0.21
CA SER A 61 -3.30 -0.07 -0.65
C SER A 61 -3.62 0.20 -2.12
N TYR A 62 -4.84 0.65 -2.44
CA TYR A 62 -5.20 1.05 -3.80
C TYR A 62 -4.39 2.26 -4.27
N LEU A 63 -4.29 3.30 -3.45
CA LEU A 63 -3.58 4.54 -3.80
C LEU A 63 -2.10 4.29 -4.10
N THR A 64 -1.46 3.43 -3.31
CA THR A 64 -0.02 3.17 -3.45
C THR A 64 0.33 2.12 -4.50
N ILE A 65 -0.61 1.22 -4.87
CA ILE A 65 -0.34 0.14 -5.84
C ILE A 65 -0.96 0.41 -7.21
N GLU A 66 -2.25 0.81 -7.25
CA GLU A 66 -3.04 0.80 -8.47
C GLU A 66 -3.27 2.19 -9.07
N HIS A 67 -3.36 3.22 -8.24
CA HIS A 67 -3.66 4.58 -8.66
C HIS A 67 -2.53 5.16 -9.51
N ARG A 68 -2.87 5.75 -10.68
CA ARG A 68 -1.89 6.21 -11.69
C ARG A 68 -1.81 7.72 -11.84
N GLU A 69 -2.47 8.47 -10.98
CA GLU A 69 -2.55 9.91 -11.00
C GLU A 69 -1.99 10.51 -9.69
N ALA A 70 -2.03 11.82 -9.56
CA ALA A 70 -1.74 12.49 -8.30
C ALA A 70 -2.73 12.07 -7.21
N ILE A 71 -2.24 11.92 -6.00
CA ILE A 71 -3.08 11.60 -4.83
C ILE A 71 -3.56 12.94 -4.24
N LYS A 72 -4.85 13.00 -3.88
CA LYS A 72 -5.45 14.20 -3.27
C LYS A 72 -4.71 14.57 -1.99
N ASP A 73 -4.46 15.87 -1.80
CA ASP A 73 -3.71 16.41 -0.66
C ASP A 73 -4.31 15.99 0.69
N GLU A 74 -5.63 15.94 0.78
CA GLU A 74 -6.34 15.52 1.98
C GLU A 74 -6.02 14.08 2.45
N LEU A 75 -5.56 13.22 1.53
CA LEU A 75 -5.24 11.81 1.82
C LEU A 75 -3.76 11.58 2.12
N LYS A 76 -2.87 12.45 1.61
CA LYS A 76 -1.41 12.27 1.72
C LYS A 76 -0.92 12.17 3.18
N PRO A 77 -1.42 12.96 4.15
CA PRO A 77 -1.03 12.80 5.56
C PRO A 77 -1.39 11.42 6.12
N GLY A 78 -2.58 10.90 5.78
CA GLY A 78 -3.06 9.59 6.25
C GLY A 78 -2.29 8.41 5.65
N ILE A 79 -1.58 8.60 4.54
CA ILE A 79 -0.70 7.57 3.95
C ILE A 79 0.49 7.29 4.87
N GLY A 80 0.98 8.30 5.62
CA GLY A 80 2.11 8.12 6.52
C GLY A 80 3.36 7.62 5.77
N ASP A 81 4.00 6.57 6.29
CA ASP A 81 5.20 5.96 5.72
C ASP A 81 4.93 4.82 4.72
N TRP A 82 3.65 4.57 4.37
CA TRP A 82 3.28 3.50 3.46
C TRP A 82 3.66 3.83 2.02
N VAL A 83 4.63 3.10 1.47
CA VAL A 83 5.12 3.28 0.09
C VAL A 83 4.50 2.28 -0.87
N PHE A 84 4.11 1.11 -0.38
CA PHE A 84 3.50 0.05 -1.18
C PHE A 84 2.60 -0.84 -0.31
N GLY A 85 1.31 -0.85 -0.60
CA GLY A 85 0.33 -1.61 0.18
C GLY A 85 0.00 -0.97 1.53
N CYS A 86 -0.88 -1.61 2.29
CA CYS A 86 -1.26 -1.22 3.64
C CYS A 86 -2.05 -2.37 4.28
N ASP A 87 -1.63 -2.82 5.43
CA ASP A 87 -2.25 -3.94 6.16
C ASP A 87 -2.91 -3.51 7.49
N ILE A 88 -3.02 -2.21 7.77
CA ILE A 88 -3.58 -1.69 9.04
C ILE A 88 -4.91 -2.36 9.41
N CYS A 89 -5.84 -2.47 8.46
CA CYS A 89 -7.14 -3.08 8.70
C CYS A 89 -7.06 -4.59 8.98
N GLN A 90 -6.02 -5.27 8.50
CA GLN A 90 -5.75 -6.68 8.76
C GLN A 90 -5.03 -6.86 10.10
N GLU A 91 -4.06 -5.99 10.41
CA GLU A 91 -3.27 -6.03 11.66
C GLU A 91 -4.16 -5.87 12.90
N VAL A 92 -5.14 -4.95 12.84
CA VAL A 92 -6.07 -4.72 13.97
C VAL A 92 -7.22 -5.73 14.05
N CYS A 93 -7.34 -6.63 13.05
CA CYS A 93 -8.45 -7.59 13.01
C CYS A 93 -8.24 -8.73 14.03
N PRO A 94 -9.19 -8.94 14.98
CA PRO A 94 -9.05 -10.02 15.96
C PRO A 94 -8.93 -11.43 15.36
N TRP A 95 -9.43 -11.62 14.13
CA TRP A 95 -9.35 -12.90 13.43
C TRP A 95 -7.93 -13.26 13.00
N ASN A 96 -7.04 -12.28 12.85
CA ASN A 96 -5.64 -12.49 12.48
C ASN A 96 -4.74 -12.85 13.66
N HIS A 97 -5.19 -12.64 14.90
CA HIS A 97 -4.39 -12.99 16.08
C HIS A 97 -4.18 -14.51 16.26
N ARG A 98 -4.92 -15.33 15.55
CA ARG A 98 -4.86 -16.79 15.59
C ARG A 98 -4.44 -17.42 14.27
N GLY A 99 -4.12 -16.60 13.27
CA GLY A 99 -3.69 -17.08 11.96
C GLY A 99 -2.40 -17.92 12.08
N ALA A 100 -2.33 -19.01 11.33
CA ALA A 100 -1.12 -19.81 11.24
C ALA A 100 -0.03 -19.02 10.50
N LEU A 101 1.20 -19.10 11.00
CA LEU A 101 2.36 -18.60 10.26
C LEU A 101 2.69 -19.60 9.15
N SER A 102 2.94 -19.08 7.95
CA SER A 102 3.41 -19.90 6.84
C SER A 102 4.86 -20.32 7.05
N ASN A 103 5.18 -21.58 6.72
CA ASN A 103 6.55 -22.11 6.70
C ASN A 103 7.11 -22.16 5.26
N GLU A 104 6.41 -21.57 4.30
CA GLU A 104 6.85 -21.55 2.91
C GLU A 104 8.02 -20.56 2.74
N ARG A 105 9.14 -21.05 2.21
CA ARG A 105 10.37 -20.25 2.03
C ARG A 105 10.19 -19.07 1.08
N GLU A 106 9.26 -19.17 0.15
CA GLU A 106 8.91 -18.10 -0.80
C GLU A 106 8.35 -16.86 -0.14
N PHE A 107 7.88 -16.96 1.12
CA PHE A 107 7.43 -15.82 1.93
C PHE A 107 8.51 -15.26 2.84
N GLU A 108 9.70 -15.88 2.86
CA GLU A 108 10.82 -15.29 3.60
C GLU A 108 11.23 -13.94 2.99
N ALA A 109 11.54 -12.98 3.87
CA ALA A 109 11.94 -11.66 3.43
C ALA A 109 13.28 -11.72 2.65
N VAL A 110 13.31 -11.08 1.48
CA VAL A 110 14.54 -10.92 0.71
C VAL A 110 15.25 -9.67 1.22
N ASP A 111 16.47 -9.82 1.74
CA ASP A 111 17.22 -8.74 2.41
C ASP A 111 17.27 -7.42 1.64
N GLN A 112 17.49 -7.49 0.34
CA GLN A 112 17.54 -6.30 -0.53
C GLN A 112 16.21 -5.54 -0.65
N HIS A 113 15.07 -6.15 -0.31
CA HIS A 113 13.75 -5.53 -0.36
C HIS A 113 13.17 -5.25 1.04
N ASN A 114 13.76 -5.85 2.07
CA ASN A 114 13.25 -5.78 3.44
C ASN A 114 13.49 -4.39 4.10
N ARG A 115 14.44 -3.61 3.56
CA ARG A 115 14.75 -2.24 3.99
C ARG A 115 14.94 -1.35 2.77
N LEU A 116 13.81 -1.00 2.13
CA LEU A 116 13.85 -0.14 0.96
C LEU A 116 14.33 1.26 1.37
N ASN A 117 15.49 1.67 0.85
CA ASN A 117 15.95 3.03 1.03
C ASN A 117 15.20 3.95 0.06
N LEU A 118 14.27 4.76 0.58
CA LEU A 118 13.44 5.63 -0.24
C LEU A 118 14.27 6.64 -1.05
N ARG A 119 15.38 7.12 -0.50
CA ARG A 119 16.26 8.07 -1.20
C ARG A 119 16.91 7.44 -2.44
N SER A 120 17.23 6.15 -2.40
CA SER A 120 17.83 5.45 -3.53
C SER A 120 16.88 5.28 -4.72
N LEU A 121 15.57 5.30 -4.48
CA LEU A 121 14.58 5.23 -5.56
C LEU A 121 14.70 6.41 -6.53
N PHE A 122 15.00 7.60 -6.01
CA PHE A 122 15.11 8.81 -6.82
C PHE A 122 16.37 8.85 -7.69
N THR A 123 17.39 8.05 -7.36
CA THR A 123 18.64 7.94 -8.14
C THR A 123 18.59 6.84 -9.20
N MET A 124 17.58 5.98 -9.16
CA MET A 124 17.41 4.90 -10.15
C MET A 124 16.83 5.44 -11.46
N ASP A 125 17.42 5.08 -12.59
CA ASP A 125 16.78 5.20 -13.89
C ASP A 125 15.75 4.08 -14.12
N ASP A 126 15.05 4.12 -15.27
CA ASP A 126 14.01 3.13 -15.58
C ASP A 126 14.54 1.71 -15.75
N GLU A 127 15.77 1.56 -16.24
CA GLU A 127 16.39 0.24 -16.43
C GLU A 127 16.82 -0.36 -15.09
N GLN A 128 17.42 0.45 -14.21
CA GLN A 128 17.78 0.07 -12.86
C GLN A 128 16.54 -0.31 -12.04
N PHE A 129 15.49 0.51 -12.11
CA PHE A 129 14.21 0.21 -11.44
C PHE A 129 13.59 -1.10 -11.97
N ARG A 130 13.58 -1.28 -13.28
CA ARG A 130 13.09 -2.51 -13.90
C ARG A 130 13.91 -3.74 -13.47
N SER A 131 15.23 -3.63 -13.45
CA SER A 131 16.11 -4.71 -13.03
C SER A 131 15.85 -5.12 -11.58
N ALA A 132 15.69 -4.13 -10.68
CA ALA A 132 15.47 -4.36 -9.26
C ALA A 132 14.08 -4.97 -8.95
N PHE A 133 13.03 -4.49 -9.63
CA PHE A 133 11.65 -4.76 -9.17
C PHE A 133 10.78 -5.58 -10.11
N ARG A 134 11.18 -5.84 -11.37
CA ARG A 134 10.33 -6.54 -12.38
C ARG A 134 9.78 -7.89 -11.91
N LYS A 135 10.50 -8.61 -11.07
CA LYS A 135 10.10 -9.93 -10.56
C LYS A 135 9.47 -9.86 -9.16
N THR A 136 9.09 -8.68 -8.72
CA THR A 136 8.49 -8.44 -7.40
C THR A 136 7.13 -7.78 -7.55
N PRO A 137 6.25 -7.83 -6.53
CA PRO A 137 4.98 -7.09 -6.52
C PRO A 137 5.16 -5.57 -6.72
N LEU A 138 6.30 -5.00 -6.29
CA LEU A 138 6.62 -3.57 -6.39
C LEU A 138 6.62 -3.06 -7.83
N TRP A 139 6.91 -3.95 -8.81
CA TRP A 139 6.83 -3.62 -10.23
C TRP A 139 5.45 -3.16 -10.70
N ARG A 140 4.38 -3.54 -9.99
CA ARG A 140 2.99 -3.17 -10.34
C ARG A 140 2.78 -1.66 -10.28
N THR A 141 3.38 -1.00 -9.31
CA THR A 141 3.27 0.46 -9.11
C THR A 141 3.96 1.28 -10.21
N LYS A 142 4.96 0.69 -10.90
CA LYS A 142 5.88 1.37 -11.82
C LYS A 142 6.76 2.39 -11.09
N ARG A 143 7.77 2.90 -11.82
CA ARG A 143 8.75 3.82 -11.24
C ARG A 143 8.10 5.11 -10.73
N ASP A 144 7.32 5.76 -11.56
CA ASP A 144 6.71 7.06 -11.18
C ASP A 144 5.75 6.94 -10.00
N GLY A 145 4.93 5.87 -9.95
CA GLY A 145 4.07 5.62 -8.80
C GLY A 145 4.87 5.35 -7.52
N MET A 146 6.01 4.66 -7.62
CA MET A 146 6.89 4.43 -6.49
C MET A 146 7.56 5.72 -6.01
N LEU A 147 8.01 6.57 -6.95
CA LEU A 147 8.60 7.89 -6.62
C LEU A 147 7.57 8.82 -5.97
N ARG A 148 6.32 8.86 -6.51
CA ARG A 148 5.22 9.59 -5.90
C ARG A 148 5.00 9.16 -4.45
N ASN A 149 4.89 7.86 -4.21
CA ASN A 149 4.66 7.32 -2.87
C ASN A 149 5.83 7.61 -1.94
N ALA A 150 7.07 7.48 -2.42
CA ALA A 150 8.27 7.80 -1.65
C ALA A 150 8.34 9.29 -1.29
N ALA A 151 7.98 10.19 -2.22
CA ALA A 151 7.92 11.62 -1.94
C ALA A 151 6.91 11.95 -0.84
N ILE A 152 5.71 11.35 -0.88
CA ILE A 152 4.68 11.51 0.15
C ILE A 152 5.20 11.02 1.52
N ALA A 153 5.81 9.84 1.58
CA ALA A 153 6.36 9.29 2.81
C ALA A 153 7.46 10.19 3.40
N LEU A 154 8.38 10.69 2.55
CA LEU A 154 9.42 11.62 2.99
C LEU A 154 8.85 12.97 3.49
N GLY A 155 7.76 13.45 2.86
CA GLY A 155 7.04 14.64 3.33
C GLY A 155 6.40 14.43 4.70
N ASN A 156 5.77 13.26 4.92
CA ASN A 156 5.18 12.90 6.22
C ASN A 156 6.23 12.78 7.34
N GLN A 157 7.47 12.41 7.02
CA GLN A 157 8.57 12.36 8.00
C GLN A 157 9.05 13.75 8.45
N ARG A 158 8.71 14.82 7.72
CA ARG A 158 9.04 16.22 8.05
C ARG A 158 10.53 16.47 8.34
N ASN A 159 11.41 15.66 7.78
CA ASN A 159 12.86 15.80 7.97
C ASN A 159 13.46 16.70 6.88
N ARG A 160 14.04 17.85 7.31
CA ARG A 160 14.69 18.84 6.41
C ARG A 160 15.81 18.26 5.56
N GLU A 161 16.43 17.17 5.98
CA GLU A 161 17.45 16.48 5.19
C GLU A 161 16.93 15.91 3.86
N HIS A 162 15.61 15.82 3.70
CA HIS A 162 14.99 15.34 2.45
C HIS A 162 14.79 16.46 1.42
N LEU A 163 14.83 17.74 1.82
CA LEU A 163 14.58 18.88 0.92
C LEU A 163 15.43 18.88 -0.35
N PRO A 164 16.78 18.72 -0.30
CA PRO A 164 17.59 18.76 -1.51
C PRO A 164 17.23 17.65 -2.51
N LEU A 165 16.86 16.47 -2.00
CA LEU A 165 16.46 15.34 -2.83
C LEU A 165 15.11 15.61 -3.52
N LEU A 166 14.12 16.11 -2.77
CA LEU A 166 12.77 16.40 -3.28
C LEU A 166 12.79 17.56 -4.29
N GLN A 167 13.61 18.61 -4.03
CA GLN A 167 13.81 19.72 -4.97
C GLN A 167 14.43 19.24 -6.29
N SER A 168 15.49 18.42 -6.20
CA SER A 168 16.11 17.83 -7.38
C SER A 168 15.15 16.94 -8.17
N ALA A 169 14.33 16.12 -7.47
CA ALA A 169 13.35 15.28 -8.10
C ALA A 169 12.23 16.09 -8.78
N LEU A 170 11.80 17.20 -8.18
CA LEU A 170 10.83 18.13 -8.74
C LEU A 170 11.33 18.74 -10.06
N GLU A 171 12.60 19.13 -10.11
CA GLU A 171 13.21 19.73 -11.30
C GLU A 171 13.39 18.72 -12.45
N GLN A 172 13.79 17.50 -12.13
CA GLN A 172 14.16 16.47 -13.11
C GLN A 172 12.97 15.66 -13.63
N SER A 173 11.90 15.52 -12.85
CA SER A 173 10.79 14.67 -13.19
C SER A 173 9.90 15.29 -14.29
N GLN A 174 9.58 14.49 -15.31
CA GLN A 174 8.57 14.80 -16.33
C GLN A 174 7.17 14.32 -15.92
N SER A 175 7.06 13.51 -14.87
CA SER A 175 5.81 12.97 -14.37
C SER A 175 5.09 13.97 -13.48
N GLU A 176 3.88 14.39 -13.88
CA GLU A 176 3.06 15.35 -13.14
C GLU A 176 2.74 14.84 -11.72
N MET A 177 2.40 13.56 -11.57
CA MET A 177 2.10 12.99 -10.26
C MET A 177 3.31 12.94 -9.32
N VAL A 178 4.54 12.80 -9.85
CA VAL A 178 5.76 12.86 -9.04
C VAL A 178 6.06 14.29 -8.61
N ARG A 179 5.90 15.23 -9.54
CA ARG A 179 6.09 16.67 -9.27
C ARG A 179 5.12 17.17 -8.20
N ASP A 180 3.83 16.81 -8.33
CA ASP A 180 2.78 17.13 -7.35
C ASP A 180 3.15 16.61 -5.95
N ALA A 181 3.56 15.35 -5.85
CA ALA A 181 3.97 14.76 -4.59
C ALA A 181 5.22 15.43 -3.98
N CYS A 182 6.19 15.83 -4.82
CA CYS A 182 7.38 16.54 -4.36
C CYS A 182 7.04 17.95 -3.84
N ILE A 183 6.17 18.69 -4.54
CA ILE A 183 5.70 20.02 -4.10
C ILE A 183 5.04 19.90 -2.73
N TRP A 184 4.06 19.01 -2.61
CA TRP A 184 3.38 18.79 -1.33
C TRP A 184 4.36 18.40 -0.21
N ALA A 185 5.31 17.49 -0.49
CA ALA A 185 6.28 17.04 0.51
C ALA A 185 7.21 18.17 0.99
N ILE A 186 7.66 19.02 0.07
CA ILE A 186 8.48 20.20 0.40
C ILE A 186 7.69 21.16 1.30
N GLU A 187 6.44 21.47 0.95
CA GLU A 187 5.56 22.32 1.75
C GLU A 187 5.34 21.76 3.16
N GLN A 188 5.14 20.42 3.30
CA GLN A 188 5.00 19.80 4.63
C GLN A 188 6.27 19.95 5.49
N ILE A 189 7.45 19.86 4.88
CA ILE A 189 8.73 19.96 5.60
C ILE A 189 9.06 21.42 5.95
N GLU A 190 8.67 22.39 5.11
CA GLU A 190 8.97 23.81 5.31
C GLU A 190 7.97 24.50 6.25
N SER A 191 6.78 23.94 6.44
CA SER A 191 5.71 24.51 7.29
C SER A 191 5.92 24.34 8.79
N GLU A 192 7.05 23.79 9.23
CA GLU A 192 7.57 23.80 10.61
C GLU A 192 8.61 24.91 10.79
#